data_027e2014178104da5120f22f4513b9db
#
_entry.id   027e2014178104da5120f22f4513b9db
#
_cell.length_a   1.000
_cell.length_b   1.000
_cell.length_c   1.000
_cell.angle_alpha   90.00
_cell.angle_beta   90.00
_cell.angle_gamma   90.00
#
_symmetry.space_group_name_H-M   'P 1'
#
loop_
_entity.id
_entity.type
_entity.pdbx_description
1 polymer ?
#
loop_
_entity_poly.entity_id
_entity_poly.type
_entity_poly.pdbx_seq_one_letter_code
_entity_poly.pdbx_strand_id
1 'polypeptide(L)'
;HGFGFPLRYRIEASDDESFKTGVTTLADSTKVDVPNPGTTPQSQTAPAGLKARFVRITATKLATRSNDFIFALAELSVLTPDGGNAASGKRVTSLDSIQAPVRWQRKNLVDGYYFGVTAAPDIQDRIAKLMEERAAILASVLGDKLKTQMAENEGATKATDTAIKALPAQSKVYAGMIHHGKGNFVGTGA
;
A
#
# COMPACT_ATOMS: atom_id res chain seq x y z
N HIS A 1 4.20 -2.13 -4.90
CA HIS A 1 4.23 -0.88 -5.68
C HIS A 1 4.71 0.34 -4.88
N GLY A 2 4.92 0.26 -3.54
CA GLY A 2 5.43 1.35 -2.70
C GLY A 2 4.52 2.57 -2.60
N PHE A 3 3.23 2.43 -2.93
CA PHE A 3 2.27 3.52 -2.87
C PHE A 3 2.14 4.06 -1.44
N GLY A 4 2.41 5.36 -1.27
CA GLY A 4 2.30 6.01 0.03
C GLY A 4 3.42 5.70 1.02
N PHE A 5 4.53 5.06 0.60
CA PHE A 5 5.69 4.89 1.46
C PHE A 5 6.28 6.26 1.83
N PRO A 6 6.56 6.54 3.12
CA PRO A 6 6.99 7.87 3.54
C PRO A 6 8.40 8.20 3.04
N LEU A 7 8.62 9.45 2.65
CA LEU A 7 9.95 9.93 2.24
C LEU A 7 10.91 10.05 3.43
N ARG A 8 10.40 10.42 4.61
CA ARG A 8 11.19 10.47 5.84
C ARG A 8 10.40 9.87 6.98
N TYR A 9 11.06 9.06 7.77
CA TYR A 9 10.41 8.39 8.89
C TYR A 9 11.41 8.00 9.98
N ARG A 10 10.86 7.65 11.14
CA ARG A 10 11.58 7.07 12.26
C ARG A 10 10.84 5.84 12.77
N ILE A 11 11.60 4.84 13.18
CA ILE A 11 11.09 3.63 13.85
C ILE A 11 11.63 3.60 15.25
N GLU A 12 10.77 3.43 16.23
CA GLU A 12 11.07 3.46 17.64
C GLU A 12 10.42 2.28 18.36
N ALA A 13 11.05 1.82 19.42
CA ALA A 13 10.53 0.81 20.33
C ALA A 13 10.52 1.34 21.76
N SER A 14 9.52 0.98 22.58
CA SER A 14 9.42 1.37 23.97
C SER A 14 8.52 0.41 24.77
N ASP A 15 8.69 0.38 26.09
CA ASP A 15 7.72 -0.23 27.01
C ASP A 15 6.60 0.75 27.41
N ASP A 16 6.80 2.04 27.15
CA ASP A 16 5.81 3.11 27.38
C ASP A 16 4.97 3.35 26.13
N GLU A 17 3.66 3.10 26.20
CA GLU A 17 2.71 3.33 25.11
C GLU A 17 2.72 4.79 24.60
N SER A 18 3.04 5.73 25.48
CA SER A 18 3.11 7.15 25.14
C SER A 18 4.43 7.56 24.47
N PHE A 19 5.44 6.68 24.45
CA PHE A 19 6.78 6.94 23.96
C PHE A 19 7.44 8.20 24.54
N LYS A 20 7.20 8.47 25.81
CA LYS A 20 7.84 9.55 26.57
C LYS A 20 9.10 9.11 27.29
N THR A 21 9.17 7.83 27.64
CA THR A 21 10.27 7.24 28.40
C THR A 21 10.75 5.94 27.78
N GLY A 22 12.00 5.55 28.02
CA GLY A 22 12.55 4.28 27.58
C GLY A 22 12.49 4.03 26.07
N VAL A 23 12.62 5.09 25.26
CA VAL A 23 12.52 5.00 23.81
C VAL A 23 13.86 4.59 23.22
N THR A 24 13.85 3.52 22.44
CA THR A 24 14.98 3.07 21.60
C THR A 24 14.68 3.37 20.15
N THR A 25 15.51 4.17 19.50
CA THR A 25 15.40 4.41 18.05
C THR A 25 16.02 3.26 17.27
N LEU A 26 15.23 2.60 16.45
CA LEU A 26 15.64 1.48 15.58
C LEU A 26 16.11 1.95 14.21
N ALA A 27 15.47 2.99 13.67
CA ALA A 27 15.87 3.66 12.44
C ALA A 27 15.48 5.14 12.51
N ASP A 28 16.35 5.99 11.97
CA ASP A 28 16.09 7.43 11.84
C ASP A 28 16.50 7.92 10.46
N SER A 29 15.51 8.11 9.60
CA SER A 29 15.63 8.72 8.27
C SER A 29 14.92 10.08 8.21
N THR A 30 14.85 10.81 9.33
CA THR A 30 14.12 12.08 9.40
C THR A 30 14.79 13.24 8.68
N LYS A 31 16.11 13.14 8.42
CA LYS A 31 16.92 14.21 7.81
C LYS A 31 17.11 14.06 6.30
N VAL A 32 17.01 12.84 5.78
CA VAL A 32 17.28 12.52 4.37
C VAL A 32 16.10 11.76 3.77
N ASP A 33 15.72 12.12 2.55
CA ASP A 33 14.67 11.40 1.83
C ASP A 33 15.15 10.00 1.47
N VAL A 34 14.35 8.99 1.81
CA VAL A 34 14.59 7.61 1.43
C VAL A 34 13.92 7.30 0.09
N PRO A 35 14.56 6.50 -0.77
CA PRO A 35 13.93 6.07 -2.00
C PRO A 35 12.72 5.18 -1.72
N ASN A 36 11.72 5.22 -2.61
CA ASN A 36 10.57 4.32 -2.52
C ASN A 36 11.03 2.87 -2.76
N PRO A 37 10.81 1.95 -1.81
CA PRO A 37 11.27 0.56 -1.92
C PRO A 37 10.43 -0.29 -2.89
N GLY A 38 9.37 0.25 -3.44
CA GLY A 38 8.44 -0.51 -4.28
C GLY A 38 7.72 -1.59 -3.49
N THR A 39 7.99 -2.85 -3.82
CA THR A 39 7.44 -4.03 -3.13
C THR A 39 8.46 -4.74 -2.24
N THR A 40 9.69 -4.21 -2.16
CA THR A 40 10.76 -4.83 -1.38
C THR A 40 10.58 -4.52 0.11
N PRO A 41 10.47 -5.54 0.98
CA PRO A 41 10.40 -5.32 2.42
C PRO A 41 11.63 -4.58 2.94
N GLN A 42 11.41 -3.61 3.80
CA GLN A 42 12.46 -2.89 4.50
C GLN A 42 12.65 -3.50 5.88
N SER A 43 13.87 -3.86 6.24
CA SER A 43 14.16 -4.46 7.53
C SER A 43 15.15 -3.62 8.33
N GLN A 44 14.96 -3.59 9.65
CA GLN A 44 15.84 -2.95 10.61
C GLN A 44 16.18 -3.94 11.72
N THR A 45 17.46 -4.01 12.06
CA THR A 45 17.89 -4.89 13.13
C THR A 45 17.82 -4.14 14.47
N ALA A 46 17.10 -4.70 15.43
CA ALA A 46 17.06 -4.18 16.77
C ALA A 46 18.37 -4.49 17.54
N PRO A 47 18.78 -3.66 18.50
CA PRO A 47 19.88 -3.97 19.38
C PRO A 47 19.68 -5.31 20.09
N ALA A 48 20.75 -6.07 20.29
CA ALA A 48 20.69 -7.36 20.96
C ALA A 48 20.11 -7.21 22.36
N GLY A 49 19.18 -8.09 22.73
CA GLY A 49 18.52 -8.10 24.03
C GLY A 49 17.49 -6.99 24.26
N LEU A 50 17.16 -6.21 23.25
CA LEU A 50 16.09 -5.22 23.35
C LEU A 50 14.77 -5.91 23.73
N LYS A 51 14.14 -5.40 24.77
CA LYS A 51 12.77 -5.75 25.16
C LYS A 51 11.91 -4.53 25.02
N ALA A 52 10.79 -4.64 24.34
CA ALA A 52 9.84 -3.55 24.17
C ALA A 52 8.44 -4.12 23.93
N ARG A 53 7.44 -3.38 24.39
CA ARG A 53 6.02 -3.75 24.24
C ARG A 53 5.37 -3.06 23.05
N PHE A 54 5.93 -1.93 22.64
CA PHE A 54 5.37 -1.08 21.59
C PHE A 54 6.42 -0.76 20.54
N VAL A 55 5.99 -0.78 19.27
CA VAL A 55 6.77 -0.27 18.14
C VAL A 55 5.97 0.84 17.47
N ARG A 56 6.64 1.94 17.16
CA ARG A 56 6.03 3.10 16.51
C ARG A 56 6.80 3.46 15.23
N ILE A 57 6.07 3.69 14.16
CA ILE A 57 6.59 4.27 12.93
C ILE A 57 6.02 5.68 12.82
N THR A 58 6.90 6.69 12.77
CA THR A 58 6.52 8.09 12.63
C THR A 58 7.01 8.61 11.29
N ALA A 59 6.10 8.89 10.36
CA ALA A 59 6.43 9.59 9.12
C ALA A 59 6.60 11.08 9.41
N THR A 60 7.74 11.65 9.02
CA THR A 60 8.05 13.09 9.17
C THR A 60 7.98 13.85 7.85
N LYS A 61 7.99 13.11 6.72
CA LYS A 61 7.70 13.64 5.40
C LYS A 61 6.93 12.59 4.61
N LEU A 62 5.73 12.93 4.23
CA LEU A 62 4.82 12.03 3.54
C LEU A 62 5.12 11.93 2.05
N ALA A 63 4.66 10.87 1.41
CA ALA A 63 4.66 10.78 -0.04
C ALA A 63 3.60 11.71 -0.62
N THR A 64 3.96 12.39 -1.71
CA THR A 64 3.03 13.24 -2.47
C THR A 64 2.23 12.37 -3.44
N ARG A 65 0.92 12.58 -3.46
CA ARG A 65 0.01 12.09 -4.48
C ARG A 65 -0.71 13.31 -5.09
N SER A 66 -1.31 13.22 -6.24
CA SER A 66 -2.01 14.31 -6.94
C SER A 66 -2.66 15.36 -6.00
N ASN A 67 -1.93 16.38 -5.62
CA ASN A 67 -2.30 17.50 -4.73
C ASN A 67 -2.61 17.14 -3.26
N ASP A 68 -2.30 15.95 -2.80
CA ASP A 68 -2.40 15.56 -1.39
C ASP A 68 -1.17 14.77 -0.93
N PHE A 69 -1.16 14.42 0.35
CA PHE A 69 -0.11 13.66 0.99
C PHE A 69 -0.69 12.38 1.56
N ILE A 70 0.07 11.30 1.46
CA ILE A 70 -0.38 10.00 1.90
C ILE A 70 0.70 9.27 2.69
N PHE A 71 0.28 8.52 3.71
CA PHE A 71 1.08 7.53 4.41
C PHE A 71 0.37 6.19 4.36
N ALA A 72 0.99 5.21 3.72
CA ALA A 72 0.47 3.86 3.66
C ALA A 72 1.59 2.84 3.85
N LEU A 73 1.30 1.83 4.64
CA LEU A 73 2.13 0.64 4.84
C LEU A 73 1.26 -0.58 4.58
N ALA A 74 1.85 -1.60 3.98
CA ALA A 74 1.15 -2.86 3.69
C ALA A 74 1.15 -3.78 4.91
N GLU A 75 2.32 -3.94 5.55
CA GLU A 75 2.52 -4.86 6.66
C GLU A 75 3.65 -4.37 7.56
N LEU A 76 3.54 -4.64 8.85
CA LEU A 76 4.59 -4.49 9.85
C LEU A 76 4.81 -5.82 10.57
N SER A 77 5.98 -6.37 10.43
CA SER A 77 6.41 -7.55 11.18
C SER A 77 7.45 -7.19 12.22
N VAL A 78 7.34 -7.76 13.41
CA VAL A 78 8.33 -7.71 14.48
C VAL A 78 8.85 -9.14 14.70
N LEU A 79 9.97 -9.44 14.06
CA LEU A 79 10.52 -10.78 14.10
C LEU A 79 11.26 -11.03 15.41
N THR A 80 10.95 -12.14 16.03
CA THR A 80 11.62 -12.65 17.23
C THR A 80 12.78 -13.59 16.87
N PRO A 81 13.76 -13.84 17.76
CA PRO A 81 14.91 -14.68 17.46
C PRO A 81 14.56 -16.12 17.04
N ASP A 82 13.41 -16.63 17.44
CA ASP A 82 12.86 -17.93 17.03
C ASP A 82 12.09 -17.89 15.69
N GLY A 83 12.07 -16.73 15.01
CA GLY A 83 11.46 -16.55 13.70
C GLY A 83 9.96 -16.23 13.75
N GLY A 84 9.37 -16.12 14.91
CA GLY A 84 7.97 -15.70 15.06
C GLY A 84 7.76 -14.24 14.76
N ASN A 85 6.52 -13.85 14.40
CA ASN A 85 6.11 -12.44 14.26
C ASN A 85 5.31 -11.98 15.48
N ALA A 86 5.96 -11.26 16.39
CA ALA A 86 5.34 -10.77 17.62
C ALA A 86 4.24 -9.73 17.36
N ALA A 87 4.21 -9.07 16.21
CA ALA A 87 3.20 -8.09 15.84
C ALA A 87 1.91 -8.72 15.27
N SER A 88 1.96 -9.99 14.85
CA SER A 88 0.82 -10.65 14.18
C SER A 88 -0.46 -10.56 15.02
N GLY A 89 -1.52 -10.01 14.43
CA GLY A 89 -2.84 -9.87 15.04
C GLY A 89 -2.91 -8.90 16.23
N LYS A 90 -1.86 -8.13 16.53
CA LYS A 90 -1.85 -7.19 17.64
C LYS A 90 -2.65 -5.92 17.34
N ARG A 91 -3.00 -5.19 18.39
CA ARG A 91 -3.71 -3.92 18.26
C ARG A 91 -2.82 -2.86 17.59
N VAL A 92 -3.33 -2.24 16.56
CA VAL A 92 -2.70 -1.10 15.87
C VAL A 92 -3.46 0.18 16.20
N THR A 93 -2.72 1.22 16.56
CA THR A 93 -3.24 2.57 16.80
C THR A 93 -2.60 3.55 15.81
N SER A 94 -3.25 4.66 15.53
CA SER A 94 -2.74 5.75 14.70
C SER A 94 -3.35 7.06 15.12
N LEU A 95 -2.72 8.19 14.79
CA LEU A 95 -3.29 9.53 15.02
C LEU A 95 -4.58 9.68 14.24
N ASP A 96 -4.55 9.36 12.97
CA ASP A 96 -5.73 9.21 12.13
C ASP A 96 -5.55 8.01 11.19
N SER A 97 -6.63 7.59 10.55
CA SER A 97 -6.58 6.50 9.58
C SER A 97 -7.87 6.46 8.78
N ILE A 98 -7.73 6.27 7.49
CA ILE A 98 -8.86 5.86 6.66
C ILE A 98 -9.27 4.45 7.07
N GLN A 99 -10.53 4.28 7.45
CA GLN A 99 -11.13 2.98 7.76
C GLN A 99 -12.19 2.67 6.71
N ALA A 100 -11.82 1.92 5.70
CA ALA A 100 -12.71 1.47 4.64
C ALA A 100 -12.59 -0.07 4.50
N PRO A 101 -13.37 -0.82 5.29
CA PRO A 101 -13.35 -2.28 5.25
C PRO A 101 -13.76 -2.80 3.85
N VAL A 102 -13.15 -3.89 3.39
CA VAL A 102 -12.09 -4.71 4.02
C VAL A 102 -10.70 -4.24 3.66
N ARG A 103 -10.60 -3.39 2.65
CA ARG A 103 -9.33 -3.07 1.99
C ARG A 103 -8.42 -2.22 2.87
N TRP A 104 -8.94 -1.20 3.54
CA TRP A 104 -8.15 -0.21 4.27
C TRP A 104 -8.59 -0.16 5.72
N GLN A 105 -7.79 -0.78 6.58
CA GLN A 105 -8.02 -0.87 8.01
C GLN A 105 -6.68 -0.95 8.74
N ARG A 106 -6.62 -0.37 9.93
CA ARG A 106 -5.42 -0.46 10.78
C ARG A 106 -4.97 -1.88 11.05
N LYS A 107 -5.92 -2.81 11.24
CA LYS A 107 -5.61 -4.21 11.51
C LYS A 107 -4.88 -4.91 10.37
N ASN A 108 -5.02 -4.41 9.13
CA ASN A 108 -4.34 -4.99 7.98
C ASN A 108 -2.81 -4.76 8.02
N LEU A 109 -2.32 -3.89 8.89
CA LEU A 109 -0.88 -3.68 9.08
C LEU A 109 -0.17 -4.87 9.75
N VAL A 110 -0.90 -5.79 10.35
CA VAL A 110 -0.35 -6.92 11.13
C VAL A 110 -1.09 -8.22 10.87
N ASP A 111 -1.71 -8.35 9.69
CA ASP A 111 -2.52 -9.52 9.33
C ASP A 111 -1.72 -10.59 8.55
N GLY A 112 -0.47 -10.30 8.21
CA GLY A 112 0.43 -11.19 7.49
C GLY A 112 0.27 -11.16 5.97
N TYR A 113 -0.56 -10.27 5.44
CA TYR A 113 -0.82 -10.17 4.00
C TYR A 113 -0.09 -8.99 3.38
N TYR A 114 0.90 -9.26 2.54
CA TYR A 114 1.61 -8.27 1.76
C TYR A 114 2.03 -8.84 0.40
N PHE A 115 2.47 -7.98 -0.52
CA PHE A 115 2.87 -8.40 -1.86
C PHE A 115 4.02 -9.42 -1.81
N GLY A 116 3.84 -10.55 -2.49
CA GLY A 116 4.83 -11.63 -2.57
C GLY A 116 4.68 -12.71 -1.49
N VAL A 117 3.78 -12.53 -0.52
CA VAL A 117 3.41 -13.63 0.38
C VAL A 117 2.54 -14.64 -0.36
N THR A 118 2.97 -15.87 -0.34
CA THR A 118 2.13 -16.98 -0.76
C THR A 118 1.32 -17.44 0.45
N ALA A 119 -0.01 -17.43 0.33
CA ALA A 119 -0.87 -17.96 1.39
C ALA A 119 -0.50 -19.41 1.72
N ALA A 120 -0.57 -19.77 2.99
CA ALA A 120 -0.34 -21.15 3.42
C ALA A 120 -1.30 -22.12 2.67
N PRO A 121 -0.91 -23.38 2.43
CA PRO A 121 -1.71 -24.34 1.65
C PRO A 121 -3.15 -24.48 2.14
N ASP A 122 -3.37 -24.53 3.44
CA ASP A 122 -4.71 -24.59 4.06
C ASP A 122 -5.57 -23.36 3.79
N ILE A 123 -4.95 -22.19 3.68
CA ILE A 123 -5.62 -20.93 3.30
C ILE A 123 -5.95 -20.95 1.81
N GLN A 124 -5.05 -21.47 0.96
CA GLN A 124 -5.32 -21.60 -0.47
C GLN A 124 -6.50 -22.53 -0.74
N ASP A 125 -6.56 -23.68 -0.07
CA ASP A 125 -7.66 -24.64 -0.16
C ASP A 125 -8.99 -24.01 0.30
N ARG A 126 -8.95 -23.25 1.38
CA ARG A 126 -10.13 -22.52 1.88
C ARG A 126 -10.60 -21.44 0.90
N ILE A 127 -9.68 -20.72 0.27
CA ILE A 127 -10.01 -19.72 -0.76
C ILE A 127 -10.65 -20.42 -1.97
N ALA A 128 -10.08 -21.54 -2.44
CA ALA A 128 -10.62 -22.30 -3.55
C ALA A 128 -12.06 -22.75 -3.25
N LYS A 129 -12.30 -23.33 -2.07
CA LYS A 129 -13.64 -23.76 -1.62
C LYS A 129 -14.65 -22.60 -1.55
N LEU A 130 -14.25 -21.45 -1.01
CA LEU A 130 -15.11 -20.26 -0.95
C LEU A 130 -15.41 -19.69 -2.35
N MET A 131 -14.48 -19.81 -3.29
CA MET A 131 -14.71 -19.44 -4.69
C MET A 131 -15.71 -20.36 -5.37
N GLU A 132 -15.68 -21.67 -5.11
CA GLU A 132 -16.65 -22.63 -5.60
C GLU A 132 -18.05 -22.34 -5.00
N GLU A 133 -18.14 -22.15 -3.70
CA GLU A 133 -19.39 -21.80 -3.02
C GLU A 133 -19.99 -20.50 -3.59
N ARG A 134 -19.14 -19.48 -3.79
CA ARG A 134 -19.55 -18.21 -4.43
C ARG A 134 -20.08 -18.44 -5.86
N ALA A 135 -19.38 -19.25 -6.66
CA ALA A 135 -19.81 -19.57 -8.02
C ALA A 135 -21.15 -20.30 -8.04
N ALA A 136 -21.36 -21.26 -7.13
CA ALA A 136 -22.61 -22.00 -7.00
C ALA A 136 -23.77 -21.07 -6.61
N ILE A 137 -23.58 -20.17 -5.65
CA ILE A 137 -24.58 -19.18 -5.24
C ILE A 137 -24.91 -18.25 -6.41
N LEU A 138 -23.92 -17.72 -7.10
CA LEU A 138 -24.13 -16.87 -8.27
C LEU A 138 -24.90 -17.62 -9.38
N ALA A 139 -24.53 -18.87 -9.64
CA ALA A 139 -25.22 -19.69 -10.64
C ALA A 139 -26.68 -19.94 -10.29
N SER A 140 -27.03 -20.04 -9.01
CA SER A 140 -28.39 -20.26 -8.56
C SER A 140 -29.28 -19.02 -8.57
N VAL A 141 -28.65 -17.83 -8.39
CA VAL A 141 -29.39 -16.54 -8.27
C VAL A 141 -29.48 -15.81 -9.60
N LEU A 142 -28.46 -15.94 -10.46
CA LEU A 142 -28.42 -15.24 -11.75
C LEU A 142 -29.26 -15.97 -12.80
N GLY A 143 -30.31 -15.33 -13.30
CA GLY A 143 -31.03 -15.79 -14.48
C GLY A 143 -30.17 -15.82 -15.73
N ASP A 144 -30.50 -16.66 -16.71
CA ASP A 144 -29.67 -16.88 -17.91
C ASP A 144 -29.41 -15.60 -18.72
N LYS A 145 -30.37 -14.69 -18.77
CA LYS A 145 -30.19 -13.39 -19.45
C LYS A 145 -29.05 -12.57 -18.81
N LEU A 146 -28.97 -12.56 -17.48
CA LEU A 146 -27.94 -11.80 -16.78
C LEU A 146 -26.57 -12.47 -16.90
N LYS A 147 -26.53 -13.80 -16.90
CA LYS A 147 -25.28 -14.57 -17.16
C LYS A 147 -24.71 -14.25 -18.54
N THR A 148 -25.56 -14.22 -19.56
CA THR A 148 -25.16 -13.87 -20.94
C THR A 148 -24.62 -12.45 -20.98
N GLN A 149 -25.32 -11.47 -20.41
CA GLN A 149 -24.85 -10.08 -20.37
C GLN A 149 -23.52 -9.92 -19.62
N MET A 150 -23.33 -10.63 -18.53
CA MET A 150 -22.05 -10.61 -17.80
C MET A 150 -20.90 -11.17 -18.64
N ALA A 151 -21.12 -12.29 -19.34
CA ALA A 151 -20.12 -12.89 -20.22
C ALA A 151 -19.77 -11.98 -21.41
N GLU A 152 -20.77 -11.34 -22.01
CA GLU A 152 -20.57 -10.36 -23.10
C GLU A 152 -19.74 -9.16 -22.63
N ASN A 153 -20.09 -8.59 -21.44
CA ASN A 153 -19.37 -7.46 -20.86
C ASN A 153 -17.92 -7.83 -20.48
N GLU A 154 -17.72 -9.03 -19.95
CA GLU A 154 -16.37 -9.51 -19.61
C GLU A 154 -15.53 -9.68 -20.89
N GLY A 155 -16.11 -10.24 -21.95
CA GLY A 155 -15.48 -10.35 -23.27
C GLY A 155 -15.12 -8.99 -23.85
N ALA A 156 -16.03 -8.03 -23.80
CA ALA A 156 -15.80 -6.67 -24.27
C ALA A 156 -14.70 -5.95 -23.47
N THR A 157 -14.70 -6.09 -22.16
CA THR A 157 -13.66 -5.54 -21.28
C THR A 157 -12.29 -6.10 -21.64
N LYS A 158 -12.19 -7.42 -21.77
CA LYS A 158 -10.93 -8.09 -22.15
C LYS A 158 -10.43 -7.68 -23.54
N ALA A 159 -11.33 -7.51 -24.51
CA ALA A 159 -10.98 -7.03 -25.83
C ALA A 159 -10.46 -5.59 -25.80
N THR A 160 -11.12 -4.73 -25.04
CA THR A 160 -10.71 -3.33 -24.82
C THR A 160 -9.35 -3.24 -24.14
N ASP A 161 -9.12 -4.00 -23.08
CA ASP A 161 -7.82 -4.06 -22.39
C ASP A 161 -6.70 -4.52 -23.32
N THR A 162 -6.99 -5.49 -24.18
CA THR A 162 -6.03 -5.97 -25.17
C THR A 162 -5.72 -4.88 -26.22
N ALA A 163 -6.74 -4.17 -26.68
CA ALA A 163 -6.58 -3.06 -27.61
C ALA A 163 -5.77 -1.91 -26.98
N ILE A 164 -6.04 -1.56 -25.73
CA ILE A 164 -5.28 -0.54 -24.98
C ILE A 164 -3.81 -0.94 -24.85
N LYS A 165 -3.52 -2.20 -24.52
CA LYS A 165 -2.14 -2.71 -24.41
C LYS A 165 -1.40 -2.72 -25.75
N ALA A 166 -2.11 -2.83 -26.85
CA ALA A 166 -1.56 -2.79 -28.20
C ALA A 166 -1.30 -1.37 -28.73
N LEU A 167 -1.81 -0.34 -28.04
CA LEU A 167 -1.54 1.04 -28.42
C LEU A 167 -0.05 1.37 -28.32
N PRO A 168 0.50 2.13 -29.28
CA PRO A 168 1.89 2.59 -29.18
C PRO A 168 2.06 3.46 -27.94
N ALA A 169 3.28 3.42 -27.37
CA ALA A 169 3.62 4.27 -26.22
C ALA A 169 3.33 5.74 -26.56
N GLN A 170 2.65 6.43 -25.63
CA GLN A 170 2.34 7.85 -25.81
C GLN A 170 3.62 8.65 -26.03
N SER A 171 3.72 9.31 -27.19
CA SER A 171 4.78 10.27 -27.42
C SER A 171 4.54 11.52 -26.57
N LYS A 172 5.56 11.95 -25.83
CA LYS A 172 5.50 13.23 -25.12
C LYS A 172 5.58 14.34 -26.14
N VAL A 173 4.46 15.04 -26.36
CA VAL A 173 4.44 16.26 -27.17
C VAL A 173 4.63 17.44 -26.23
N TYR A 174 5.62 18.27 -26.52
CA TYR A 174 5.79 19.54 -25.82
C TYR A 174 4.66 20.49 -26.24
N ALA A 175 3.68 20.69 -25.38
CA ALA A 175 2.66 21.70 -25.56
C ALA A 175 3.17 23.00 -24.92
N GLY A 176 3.55 23.98 -25.75
CA GLY A 176 3.85 25.31 -25.28
C GLY A 176 2.61 25.91 -24.59
N MET A 177 2.77 26.47 -23.39
CA MET A 177 1.68 27.20 -22.72
C MET A 177 1.50 28.54 -23.44
N ILE A 178 0.29 28.76 -24.00
CA ILE A 178 -0.10 30.07 -24.48
C ILE A 178 -0.57 30.86 -23.24
N HIS A 179 0.24 31.81 -22.79
CA HIS A 179 -0.16 32.73 -21.74
C HIS A 179 -1.07 33.82 -22.34
N HIS A 180 -2.35 33.79 -21.99
CA HIS A 180 -3.23 34.92 -22.16
C HIS A 180 -3.09 35.88 -20.96
N GLY A 181 -1.94 36.51 -20.83
CA GLY A 181 -1.70 37.52 -19.78
C GLY A 181 -1.95 38.93 -20.34
N LYS A 182 -2.58 39.78 -19.58
CA LYS A 182 -2.55 41.24 -19.77
C LYS A 182 -1.14 41.74 -19.37
N GLY A 183 -0.19 41.64 -20.26
CA GLY A 183 1.15 42.15 -20.05
C GLY A 183 1.95 42.11 -21.35
N ASN A 184 2.86 43.06 -21.52
CA ASN A 184 3.75 43.09 -22.68
C ASN A 184 4.63 41.84 -22.69
N PHE A 185 4.38 40.94 -23.63
CA PHE A 185 5.28 39.82 -23.89
C PHE A 185 6.54 40.36 -24.57
N VAL A 186 7.65 40.35 -23.86
CA VAL A 186 8.95 40.59 -24.48
C VAL A 186 9.50 39.21 -24.84
N GLY A 187 9.44 38.86 -26.11
CA GLY A 187 10.06 37.65 -26.62
C GLY A 187 11.55 37.68 -26.30
N THR A 188 12.07 36.60 -25.72
CA THR A 188 13.53 36.41 -25.65
C THR A 188 14.01 36.35 -27.09
N GLY A 189 14.70 37.40 -27.53
CA GLY A 189 15.22 37.51 -28.87
C GLY A 189 16.13 36.33 -29.25
N ALA A 190 16.17 36.07 -30.53
CA ALA A 190 17.01 35.07 -31.19
C ALA A 190 18.51 35.32 -30.94
#